data_5131ed407b1f30404e10ea763b8761a2
#
_entry.id   5131ed407b1f30404e10ea763b8761a2
#
_cell.length_a   1.000
_cell.length_b   1.000
_cell.length_c   1.000
_cell.angle_alpha   90.00
_cell.angle_beta   90.00
_cell.angle_gamma   90.00
#
_symmetry.space_group_name_H-M   'P 1'
#
loop_
_entity.id
_entity.type
_entity.pdbx_description
1 polymer ?
#
loop_
_entity_poly.entity_id
_entity_poly.type
_entity_poly.pdbx_seq_one_letter_code
_entity_poly.pdbx_strand_id
1 'polypeptide(L)'
;MDILNALVAFLNFVFIPGLAYGAQLALGALGATLIYSILRFSNFAHGDTMAIGTVFVILLTWGLQSMGIGFGPLPTALLALPFGIVLTAILLLATDRVVYRYYRRVKAAPVILVMASLGVMFILNGVTRFIIGTSDISFTDGERFIITAGDFRTWSGLAEGLAIRTTQGVTLVVAMIAVALLFWFLQKTRTGKSMRAFSDNEDLALLSGINPDRVVAVTWIVAAALATTAGTLYGLDKGFSPFTYFQLLLPIFAAAIVGGLGSPIGAIAGGFVIAFSEVMVTYAWKKVVTYLVPEAMAPSGLVQLMSTDYKFAVSFVILIIVLLVMPTGLFKGKSI
;
A
#
# COMPACT_ATOMS: atom_id res chain seq x y z
N MET A 1 21.36 -30.41 3.81
CA MET A 1 21.77 -28.99 3.91
C MET A 1 21.23 -28.14 2.76
N ASP A 2 21.21 -28.66 1.54
CA ASP A 2 20.81 -27.88 0.36
C ASP A 2 19.34 -27.45 0.37
N ILE A 3 18.41 -28.31 0.78
CA ILE A 3 16.99 -27.94 0.91
C ILE A 3 16.80 -26.80 1.94
N LEU A 4 17.53 -26.81 3.06
CA LEU A 4 17.46 -25.74 4.05
C LEU A 4 18.04 -24.43 3.49
N ASN A 5 19.13 -24.49 2.73
CA ASN A 5 19.71 -23.32 2.06
C ASN A 5 18.72 -22.76 0.99
N ALA A 6 18.07 -23.65 0.20
CA ALA A 6 17.03 -23.24 -0.72
C ALA A 6 15.85 -22.55 -0.02
N LEU A 7 15.42 -23.09 1.13
CA LEU A 7 14.33 -22.50 1.93
C LEU A 7 14.75 -21.13 2.49
N VAL A 8 15.95 -21.00 3.03
CA VAL A 8 16.47 -19.71 3.53
C VAL A 8 16.57 -18.70 2.41
N ALA A 9 17.06 -19.09 1.23
CA ALA A 9 17.08 -18.21 0.05
C ALA A 9 15.67 -17.77 -0.37
N PHE A 10 14.70 -18.69 -0.40
CA PHE A 10 13.31 -18.36 -0.69
C PHE A 10 12.71 -17.39 0.35
N LEU A 11 12.91 -17.65 1.64
CA LEU A 11 12.43 -16.78 2.71
C LEU A 11 13.04 -15.38 2.61
N ASN A 12 14.35 -15.28 2.38
CA ASN A 12 15.07 -14.02 2.34
C ASN A 12 14.74 -13.16 1.12
N PHE A 13 14.58 -13.76 -0.05
CA PHE A 13 14.44 -13.00 -1.30
C PHE A 13 13.02 -12.94 -1.85
N VAL A 14 12.12 -13.84 -1.43
CA VAL A 14 10.74 -13.90 -1.93
C VAL A 14 9.74 -13.67 -0.82
N PHE A 15 9.80 -14.46 0.25
CA PHE A 15 8.73 -14.48 1.23
C PHE A 15 8.70 -13.21 2.09
N ILE A 16 9.82 -12.81 2.71
CA ILE A 16 9.89 -11.62 3.57
C ILE A 16 9.64 -10.33 2.78
N PRO A 17 10.31 -10.10 1.62
CA PRO A 17 9.98 -8.95 0.79
C PRO A 17 8.54 -8.96 0.27
N GLY A 18 8.00 -10.13 -0.08
CA GLY A 18 6.61 -10.30 -0.51
C GLY A 18 5.61 -9.97 0.59
N LEU A 19 5.87 -10.37 1.84
CA LEU A 19 5.05 -9.99 3.00
C LEU A 19 5.07 -8.49 3.25
N ALA A 20 6.24 -7.86 3.26
CA ALA A 20 6.36 -6.42 3.49
C ALA A 20 5.65 -5.62 2.38
N TYR A 21 5.90 -5.97 1.12
CA TYR A 21 5.26 -5.32 -0.01
C TYR A 21 3.75 -5.58 -0.05
N GLY A 22 3.31 -6.81 0.27
CA GLY A 22 1.89 -7.16 0.40
C GLY A 22 1.17 -6.35 1.46
N ALA A 23 1.81 -6.11 2.61
CA ALA A 23 1.26 -5.26 3.67
C ALA A 23 1.12 -3.79 3.21
N GLN A 24 2.08 -3.26 2.45
CA GLN A 24 2.04 -1.91 1.88
C GLN A 24 0.89 -1.78 0.86
N LEU A 25 0.78 -2.73 -0.07
CA LEU A 25 -0.32 -2.76 -1.05
C LEU A 25 -1.68 -2.95 -0.39
N ALA A 26 -1.77 -3.81 0.64
CA ALA A 26 -3.00 -4.04 1.39
C ALA A 26 -3.51 -2.76 2.04
N LEU A 27 -2.64 -1.95 2.68
CA LEU A 27 -3.03 -0.66 3.26
C LEU A 27 -3.49 0.33 2.19
N GLY A 28 -2.78 0.42 1.07
CA GLY A 28 -3.18 1.25 -0.07
C GLY A 28 -4.54 0.83 -0.64
N ALA A 29 -4.73 -0.48 -0.86
CA ALA A 29 -5.97 -1.05 -1.37
C ALA A 29 -7.15 -0.88 -0.40
N LEU A 30 -6.91 -0.95 0.91
CA LEU A 30 -7.92 -0.64 1.94
C LEU A 30 -8.41 0.79 1.82
N GLY A 31 -7.49 1.76 1.67
CA GLY A 31 -7.85 3.17 1.48
C GLY A 31 -8.70 3.38 0.22
N ALA A 32 -8.27 2.82 -0.91
CA ALA A 32 -9.01 2.90 -2.17
C ALA A 32 -10.39 2.23 -2.09
N THR A 33 -10.46 1.05 -1.47
CA THR A 33 -11.71 0.29 -1.29
C THR A 33 -12.71 1.03 -0.39
N LEU A 34 -12.25 1.71 0.68
CA LEU A 34 -13.13 2.52 1.54
C LEU A 34 -13.70 3.74 0.81
N ILE A 35 -12.88 4.42 0.01
CA ILE A 35 -13.36 5.53 -0.85
C ILE A 35 -14.43 5.00 -1.79
N TYR A 36 -14.16 3.89 -2.49
CA TYR A 36 -15.11 3.31 -3.43
C TYR A 36 -16.42 2.88 -2.76
N SER A 37 -16.37 2.25 -1.59
CA SER A 37 -17.56 1.76 -0.89
C SER A 37 -18.53 2.86 -0.46
N ILE A 38 -18.01 4.06 -0.17
CA ILE A 38 -18.80 5.21 0.29
C ILE A 38 -19.13 6.18 -0.84
N LEU A 39 -18.15 6.51 -1.68
CA LEU A 39 -18.28 7.55 -2.70
C LEU A 39 -18.67 7.00 -4.08
N ARG A 40 -18.66 5.66 -4.25
CA ARG A 40 -19.08 4.95 -5.47
C ARG A 40 -18.33 5.36 -6.73
N PHE A 41 -17.08 5.83 -6.61
CA PHE A 41 -16.18 6.05 -7.73
C PHE A 41 -14.74 5.62 -7.41
N SER A 42 -13.99 5.27 -8.45
CA SER A 42 -12.56 4.95 -8.32
C SER A 42 -11.75 6.25 -8.30
N ASN A 43 -11.09 6.52 -7.16
CA ASN A 43 -10.30 7.74 -7.00
C ASN A 43 -8.88 7.55 -7.56
N PHE A 44 -8.63 8.02 -8.77
CA PHE A 44 -7.31 7.94 -9.40
C PHE A 44 -6.24 8.80 -8.71
N ALA A 45 -6.61 9.79 -7.92
CA ALA A 45 -5.67 10.57 -7.13
C ALA A 45 -5.10 9.81 -5.90
N HIS A 46 -5.50 8.54 -5.67
CA HIS A 46 -5.11 7.82 -4.45
C HIS A 46 -3.60 7.54 -4.37
N GLY A 47 -2.95 7.19 -5.49
CA GLY A 47 -1.49 7.01 -5.55
C GLY A 47 -0.72 8.30 -5.25
N ASP A 48 -1.15 9.42 -5.83
CA ASP A 48 -0.54 10.73 -5.57
C ASP A 48 -0.89 11.26 -4.17
N THR A 49 -2.00 10.83 -3.58
CA THR A 49 -2.29 11.06 -2.15
C THR A 49 -1.28 10.34 -1.27
N MET A 50 -0.89 9.10 -1.61
CA MET A 50 0.18 8.40 -0.91
C MET A 50 1.50 9.15 -1.07
N ALA A 51 1.82 9.63 -2.27
CA ALA A 51 3.03 10.39 -2.54
C ALA A 51 3.10 11.67 -1.69
N ILE A 52 2.10 12.53 -1.75
CA ILE A 52 2.10 13.80 -1.00
C ILE A 52 2.08 13.56 0.51
N GLY A 53 1.36 12.55 0.98
CA GLY A 53 1.36 12.14 2.39
C GLY A 53 2.76 11.71 2.85
N THR A 54 3.48 10.94 2.02
CA THR A 54 4.86 10.57 2.29
C THR A 54 5.79 11.79 2.28
N VAL A 55 5.59 12.75 1.37
CA VAL A 55 6.35 14.01 1.35
C VAL A 55 6.18 14.77 2.65
N PHE A 56 4.96 14.89 3.18
CA PHE A 56 4.75 15.53 4.49
C PHE A 56 5.54 14.81 5.59
N VAL A 57 5.55 13.48 5.60
CA VAL A 57 6.34 12.70 6.56
C VAL A 57 7.83 12.95 6.36
N ILE A 58 8.35 12.97 5.13
CA ILE A 58 9.77 13.23 4.82
C ILE A 58 10.18 14.60 5.36
N LEU A 59 9.42 15.65 5.04
CA LEU A 59 9.73 17.01 5.48
C LEU A 59 9.73 17.13 7.00
N LEU A 60 8.75 16.52 7.66
CA LEU A 60 8.69 16.47 9.13
C LEU A 60 9.84 15.67 9.72
N THR A 61 10.22 14.54 9.09
CA THR A 61 11.37 13.73 9.50
C THR A 61 12.66 14.55 9.45
N TRP A 62 12.91 15.25 8.33
CA TRP A 62 14.08 16.14 8.21
C TRP A 62 14.05 17.29 9.23
N GLY A 63 12.86 17.84 9.51
CA GLY A 63 12.69 18.83 10.57
C GLY A 63 13.06 18.30 11.95
N LEU A 64 12.60 17.09 12.32
CA LEU A 64 12.96 16.44 13.58
C LEU A 64 14.45 16.14 13.66
N GLN A 65 15.04 15.60 12.60
CA GLN A 65 16.47 15.29 12.52
C GLN A 65 17.33 16.56 12.66
N SER A 66 16.93 17.69 12.05
CA SER A 66 17.63 18.97 12.18
C SER A 66 17.62 19.52 13.61
N MET A 67 16.62 19.13 14.42
CA MET A 67 16.52 19.46 15.86
C MET A 67 17.26 18.44 16.75
N GLY A 68 17.94 17.42 16.14
CA GLY A 68 18.61 16.35 16.88
C GLY A 68 17.66 15.31 17.46
N ILE A 69 16.39 15.30 17.06
CA ILE A 69 15.39 14.33 17.52
C ILE A 69 15.41 13.12 16.58
N GLY A 70 15.80 11.96 17.12
CA GLY A 70 15.77 10.67 16.44
C GLY A 70 14.95 9.65 17.22
N PHE A 71 14.60 8.53 16.58
CA PHE A 71 13.84 7.46 17.23
C PHE A 71 14.73 6.24 17.59
N GLY A 72 16.02 6.48 17.79
CA GLY A 72 16.99 5.45 18.15
C GLY A 72 17.17 4.43 17.03
N PRO A 73 16.98 3.10 17.30
CA PRO A 73 17.15 2.07 16.28
C PRO A 73 16.05 2.07 15.22
N LEU A 74 14.90 2.69 15.50
CA LEU A 74 13.75 2.76 14.59
C LEU A 74 13.81 4.01 13.71
N PRO A 75 13.21 3.99 12.49
CA PRO A 75 13.15 5.18 11.63
C PRO A 75 12.42 6.34 12.29
N THR A 76 13.03 7.53 12.28
CA THR A 76 12.43 8.78 12.81
C THR A 76 11.13 9.13 12.10
N ALA A 77 10.95 8.68 10.87
CA ALA A 77 9.70 8.82 10.13
C ALA A 77 8.46 8.29 10.85
N LEU A 78 8.62 7.33 11.78
CA LEU A 78 7.50 6.84 12.61
C LEU A 78 6.99 7.90 13.58
N LEU A 79 7.85 8.79 14.09
CA LEU A 79 7.45 9.92 14.92
C LEU A 79 6.74 11.00 14.08
N ALA A 80 7.16 11.19 12.84
CA ALA A 80 6.58 12.15 11.91
C ALA A 80 5.23 11.67 11.33
N LEU A 81 5.00 10.34 11.27
CA LEU A 81 3.85 9.72 10.62
C LEU A 81 2.48 10.25 11.10
N PRO A 82 2.19 10.37 12.41
CA PRO A 82 0.89 10.89 12.86
C PRO A 82 0.62 12.32 12.38
N PHE A 83 1.64 13.16 12.36
CA PHE A 83 1.52 14.55 11.88
C PHE A 83 1.35 14.59 10.36
N GLY A 84 2.08 13.75 9.61
CA GLY A 84 1.89 13.59 8.16
C GLY A 84 0.47 13.13 7.81
N ILE A 85 -0.10 12.20 8.59
CA ILE A 85 -1.49 11.76 8.45
C ILE A 85 -2.46 12.94 8.63
N VAL A 86 -2.26 13.77 9.66
CA VAL A 86 -3.11 14.95 9.91
C VAL A 86 -3.04 15.94 8.74
N LEU A 87 -1.84 16.25 8.24
CA LEU A 87 -1.68 17.16 7.10
C LEU A 87 -2.35 16.59 5.83
N THR A 88 -2.18 15.30 5.56
CA THR A 88 -2.84 14.64 4.43
C THR A 88 -4.35 14.62 4.59
N ALA A 89 -4.87 14.38 5.79
CA ALA A 89 -6.30 14.44 6.06
C ALA A 89 -6.88 15.84 5.81
N ILE A 90 -6.19 16.89 6.25
CA ILE A 90 -6.58 18.29 5.98
C ILE A 90 -6.60 18.54 4.46
N LEU A 91 -5.56 18.10 3.73
CA LEU A 91 -5.47 18.24 2.28
C LEU A 91 -6.63 17.54 1.58
N LEU A 92 -6.94 16.28 1.95
CA LEU A 92 -8.05 15.54 1.34
C LEU A 92 -9.41 16.14 1.67
N LEU A 93 -9.63 16.63 2.90
CA LEU A 93 -10.86 17.34 3.26
C LEU A 93 -11.01 18.65 2.48
N ALA A 94 -9.91 19.37 2.27
CA ALA A 94 -9.90 20.58 1.42
C ALA A 94 -10.23 20.22 -0.04
N THR A 95 -9.59 19.18 -0.58
CA THR A 95 -9.85 18.66 -1.94
C THR A 95 -11.31 18.23 -2.08
N ASP A 96 -11.86 17.52 -1.10
CA ASP A 96 -13.28 17.15 -1.10
C ASP A 96 -14.19 18.38 -1.17
N ARG A 97 -13.91 19.39 -0.33
CA ARG A 97 -14.72 20.59 -0.25
C ARG A 97 -14.70 21.41 -1.54
N VAL A 98 -13.53 21.50 -2.19
CA VAL A 98 -13.31 22.32 -3.38
C VAL A 98 -13.77 21.60 -4.66
N VAL A 99 -13.55 20.28 -4.76
CA VAL A 99 -13.76 19.52 -5.99
C VAL A 99 -14.96 18.58 -5.85
N TYR A 100 -14.85 17.54 -5.02
CA TYR A 100 -15.81 16.43 -5.06
C TYR A 100 -17.18 16.77 -4.48
N ARG A 101 -17.26 17.64 -3.47
CA ARG A 101 -18.52 18.01 -2.82
C ARG A 101 -19.50 18.66 -3.78
N TYR A 102 -19.04 19.47 -4.72
CA TYR A 102 -19.87 20.08 -5.74
C TYR A 102 -20.54 19.01 -6.61
N TYR A 103 -19.77 18.09 -7.17
CA TYR A 103 -20.28 17.04 -8.05
C TYR A 103 -21.23 16.08 -7.32
N ARG A 104 -20.97 15.76 -6.05
CA ARG A 104 -21.91 14.97 -5.24
C ARG A 104 -23.24 15.68 -5.04
N ARG A 105 -23.23 16.99 -4.78
CA ARG A 105 -24.46 17.76 -4.56
C ARG A 105 -25.34 17.85 -5.81
N VAL A 106 -24.74 17.96 -6.98
CA VAL A 106 -25.46 17.96 -8.26
C VAL A 106 -25.78 16.54 -8.75
N LYS A 107 -25.48 15.50 -7.95
CA LYS A 107 -25.68 14.09 -8.30
C LYS A 107 -25.07 13.73 -9.66
N ALA A 108 -23.87 14.24 -9.93
CA ALA A 108 -23.15 13.97 -11.16
C ALA A 108 -22.89 12.46 -11.34
N ALA A 109 -22.88 12.00 -12.59
CA ALA A 109 -22.57 10.60 -12.89
C ALA A 109 -21.18 10.21 -12.34
N PRO A 110 -20.97 8.98 -11.86
CA PRO A 110 -19.69 8.53 -11.29
C PRO A 110 -18.48 8.79 -12.19
N VAL A 111 -18.65 8.72 -13.51
CA VAL A 111 -17.57 9.01 -14.49
C VAL A 111 -17.03 10.44 -14.37
N ILE A 112 -17.88 11.41 -14.01
CA ILE A 112 -17.47 12.81 -13.82
C ILE A 112 -16.58 12.94 -12.58
N LEU A 113 -16.89 12.20 -11.49
CA LEU A 113 -16.05 12.14 -10.29
C LEU A 113 -14.69 11.48 -10.59
N VAL A 114 -14.68 10.44 -11.43
CA VAL A 114 -13.43 9.82 -11.92
C VAL A 114 -12.60 10.83 -12.71
N MET A 115 -13.20 11.57 -13.66
CA MET A 115 -12.50 12.62 -14.41
C MET A 115 -11.97 13.74 -13.50
N ALA A 116 -12.76 14.16 -12.50
CA ALA A 116 -12.32 15.13 -11.50
C ALA A 116 -11.14 14.60 -10.70
N SER A 117 -11.13 13.30 -10.36
CA SER A 117 -10.01 12.67 -9.64
C SER A 117 -8.73 12.61 -10.46
N LEU A 118 -8.82 12.47 -11.79
CA LEU A 118 -7.65 12.60 -12.68
C LEU A 118 -7.07 14.02 -12.65
N GLY A 119 -7.92 15.05 -12.64
CA GLY A 119 -7.46 16.43 -12.47
C GLY A 119 -6.74 16.64 -11.13
N VAL A 120 -7.32 16.15 -10.04
CA VAL A 120 -6.70 16.19 -8.71
C VAL A 120 -5.38 15.41 -8.69
N MET A 121 -5.31 14.25 -9.33
CA MET A 121 -4.10 13.44 -9.47
C MET A 121 -2.95 14.26 -10.09
N PHE A 122 -3.18 14.92 -11.21
CA PHE A 122 -2.15 15.75 -11.85
C PHE A 122 -1.74 16.95 -10.99
N ILE A 123 -2.66 17.58 -10.28
CA ILE A 123 -2.34 18.67 -9.34
C ILE A 123 -1.45 18.15 -8.21
N LEU A 124 -1.83 17.05 -7.54
CA LEU A 124 -1.04 16.48 -6.46
C LEU A 124 0.33 16.01 -6.93
N ASN A 125 0.42 15.38 -8.11
CA ASN A 125 1.69 14.98 -8.71
C ASN A 125 2.59 16.18 -8.98
N GLY A 126 2.05 17.25 -9.58
CA GLY A 126 2.77 18.49 -9.81
C GLY A 126 3.26 19.15 -8.52
N VAL A 127 2.39 19.25 -7.50
CA VAL A 127 2.74 19.81 -6.19
C VAL A 127 3.81 18.97 -5.50
N THR A 128 3.70 17.65 -5.52
CA THR A 128 4.70 16.72 -4.98
C THR A 128 6.08 16.98 -5.59
N ARG A 129 6.16 17.04 -6.94
CA ARG A 129 7.41 17.30 -7.65
C ARG A 129 7.95 18.71 -7.43
N PHE A 130 7.07 19.68 -7.27
CA PHE A 130 7.47 21.06 -6.98
C PHE A 130 8.11 21.19 -5.59
N ILE A 131 7.59 20.45 -4.60
CA ILE A 131 8.09 20.52 -3.20
C ILE A 131 9.39 19.73 -3.05
N ILE A 132 9.46 18.49 -3.56
CA ILE A 132 10.55 17.57 -3.22
C ILE A 132 11.48 17.26 -4.42
N GLY A 133 11.11 17.73 -5.61
CA GLY A 133 11.85 17.44 -6.85
C GLY A 133 11.43 16.12 -7.49
N THR A 134 12.23 15.68 -8.48
CA THR A 134 11.96 14.47 -9.28
C THR A 134 12.93 13.33 -8.99
N SER A 135 13.96 13.58 -8.19
CA SER A 135 15.00 12.63 -7.84
C SER A 135 14.52 11.60 -6.81
N ASP A 136 15.15 10.44 -6.83
CA ASP A 136 14.93 9.42 -5.81
C ASP A 136 15.51 9.88 -4.46
N ILE A 137 14.74 9.74 -3.40
CA ILE A 137 15.09 10.19 -2.06
C ILE A 137 15.05 9.00 -1.10
N SER A 138 16.12 8.83 -0.33
CA SER A 138 16.15 7.94 0.82
C SER A 138 16.04 8.79 2.10
N PHE A 139 15.11 8.42 2.97
CA PHE A 139 14.88 9.10 4.25
C PHE A 139 14.87 8.11 5.42
N THR A 140 15.38 6.92 5.19
CA THR A 140 15.53 5.87 6.20
C THR A 140 16.74 6.20 7.07
N ASP A 141 16.54 6.25 8.38
CA ASP A 141 17.55 6.35 9.42
C ASP A 141 17.39 5.21 10.44
N GLY A 142 18.24 5.15 11.43
CA GLY A 142 18.26 4.08 12.42
C GLY A 142 19.02 2.83 11.95
N GLU A 143 18.76 1.69 12.59
CA GLU A 143 19.44 0.43 12.27
C GLU A 143 18.88 -0.17 10.98
N ARG A 144 19.79 -0.57 10.08
CA ARG A 144 19.41 -1.10 8.76
C ARG A 144 18.83 -2.50 8.84
N PHE A 145 19.33 -3.35 9.76
CA PHE A 145 18.93 -4.75 9.87
C PHE A 145 18.57 -5.10 11.30
N ILE A 146 17.52 -5.90 11.49
CA ILE A 146 17.17 -6.57 12.74
C ILE A 146 18.06 -7.81 12.89
N ILE A 147 18.25 -8.57 11.80
CA ILE A 147 19.11 -9.73 11.70
C ILE A 147 19.96 -9.56 10.46
N THR A 148 21.30 -9.67 10.60
CA THR A 148 22.17 -9.65 9.44
C THR A 148 22.36 -11.07 8.87
N ALA A 149 22.65 -11.17 7.58
CA ALA A 149 22.93 -12.45 6.94
C ALA A 149 24.17 -13.15 7.56
N GLY A 150 25.13 -12.36 8.08
CA GLY A 150 26.32 -12.87 8.76
C GLY A 150 25.98 -13.54 10.08
N ASP A 151 25.24 -12.85 10.95
CA ASP A 151 24.83 -13.38 12.26
C ASP A 151 24.00 -14.65 12.10
N PHE A 152 23.09 -14.67 11.13
CA PHE A 152 22.28 -15.86 10.85
C PHE A 152 23.14 -17.05 10.43
N ARG A 153 24.14 -16.86 9.56
CA ARG A 153 25.05 -17.93 9.13
C ARG A 153 25.89 -18.48 10.31
N THR A 154 26.43 -17.60 11.17
CA THR A 154 27.20 -18.02 12.31
C THR A 154 26.36 -18.81 13.31
N TRP A 155 25.10 -18.43 13.49
CA TRP A 155 24.17 -19.10 14.40
C TRP A 155 23.59 -20.40 13.83
N SER A 156 23.24 -20.44 12.56
CA SER A 156 22.59 -21.58 11.92
C SER A 156 23.53 -22.60 11.32
N GLY A 157 24.79 -22.23 11.03
CA GLY A 157 25.77 -23.06 10.32
C GLY A 157 25.42 -23.28 8.84
N LEU A 158 24.44 -22.58 8.27
CA LEU A 158 24.03 -22.69 6.88
C LEU A 158 24.90 -21.81 5.97
N ALA A 159 25.03 -22.22 4.70
CA ALA A 159 25.73 -21.43 3.70
C ALA A 159 24.95 -20.16 3.32
N GLU A 160 23.60 -20.23 3.34
CA GLU A 160 22.74 -19.08 3.10
C GLU A 160 22.44 -18.30 4.38
N GLY A 161 22.37 -16.96 4.23
CA GLY A 161 22.06 -16.04 5.32
C GLY A 161 20.65 -15.43 5.19
N LEU A 162 19.92 -15.41 6.31
CA LEU A 162 18.67 -14.67 6.40
C LEU A 162 18.98 -13.23 6.84
N ALA A 163 18.53 -12.24 6.09
CA ALA A 163 18.66 -10.83 6.45
C ALA A 163 17.28 -10.19 6.55
N ILE A 164 16.90 -9.70 7.74
CA ILE A 164 15.64 -9.01 7.96
C ILE A 164 15.94 -7.52 8.13
N ARG A 165 15.47 -6.68 7.19
CA ARG A 165 15.60 -5.23 7.31
C ARG A 165 14.66 -4.70 8.38
N THR A 166 15.11 -3.70 9.15
CA THR A 166 14.28 -3.01 10.14
C THR A 166 13.02 -2.43 9.51
N THR A 167 13.12 -1.88 8.30
CA THR A 167 11.98 -1.34 7.56
C THR A 167 10.90 -2.39 7.24
N GLN A 168 11.29 -3.64 6.96
CA GLN A 168 10.36 -4.75 6.72
C GLN A 168 9.64 -5.16 8.01
N GLY A 169 10.37 -5.29 9.12
CA GLY A 169 9.79 -5.58 10.43
C GLY A 169 8.80 -4.48 10.87
N VAL A 170 9.23 -3.22 10.76
CA VAL A 170 8.38 -2.04 11.03
C VAL A 170 7.12 -2.05 10.15
N THR A 171 7.26 -2.34 8.86
CA THR A 171 6.13 -2.41 7.94
C THR A 171 5.08 -3.40 8.40
N LEU A 172 5.48 -4.62 8.78
CA LEU A 172 4.54 -5.65 9.24
C LEU A 172 3.83 -5.24 10.53
N VAL A 173 4.58 -4.71 11.50
CA VAL A 173 4.01 -4.29 12.79
C VAL A 173 3.04 -3.12 12.61
N VAL A 174 3.45 -2.07 11.89
CA VAL A 174 2.62 -0.89 11.66
C VAL A 174 1.38 -1.24 10.82
N ALA A 175 1.52 -2.09 9.80
CA ALA A 175 0.39 -2.54 8.99
C ALA A 175 -0.61 -3.37 9.83
N MET A 176 -0.14 -4.27 10.67
CA MET A 176 -1.02 -5.03 11.58
C MET A 176 -1.78 -4.11 12.53
N ILE A 177 -1.11 -3.13 13.13
CA ILE A 177 -1.73 -2.14 14.01
C ILE A 177 -2.77 -1.32 13.23
N ALA A 178 -2.42 -0.81 12.05
CA ALA A 178 -3.33 0.00 11.23
C ALA A 178 -4.58 -0.79 10.82
N VAL A 179 -4.42 -2.04 10.40
CA VAL A 179 -5.53 -2.94 10.07
C VAL A 179 -6.39 -3.24 11.30
N ALA A 180 -5.78 -3.57 12.44
CA ALA A 180 -6.51 -3.85 13.68
C ALA A 180 -7.32 -2.62 14.14
N LEU A 181 -6.72 -1.42 14.11
CA LEU A 181 -7.39 -0.15 14.43
C LEU A 181 -8.54 0.14 13.46
N LEU A 182 -8.35 -0.10 12.15
CA LEU A 182 -9.40 0.08 11.15
C LEU A 182 -10.60 -0.85 11.43
N PHE A 183 -10.36 -2.14 11.65
CA PHE A 183 -11.43 -3.09 11.94
C PHE A 183 -12.12 -2.78 13.26
N TRP A 184 -11.36 -2.43 14.30
CA TRP A 184 -11.93 -1.97 15.57
C TRP A 184 -12.81 -0.72 15.34
N PHE A 185 -12.31 0.28 14.61
CA PHE A 185 -13.06 1.48 14.27
C PHE A 185 -14.37 1.15 13.54
N LEU A 186 -14.30 0.36 12.47
CA LEU A 186 -15.46 0.02 11.66
C LEU A 186 -16.51 -0.82 12.43
N GLN A 187 -16.07 -1.71 13.34
CA GLN A 187 -16.98 -2.62 14.04
C GLN A 187 -17.53 -2.06 15.34
N LYS A 188 -16.72 -1.32 16.10
CA LYS A 188 -17.04 -0.94 17.48
C LYS A 188 -17.52 0.50 17.61
N THR A 189 -17.11 1.42 16.72
CA THR A 189 -17.50 2.83 16.85
C THR A 189 -18.86 3.13 16.20
N ARG A 190 -19.56 4.15 16.71
CA ARG A 190 -20.82 4.63 16.12
C ARG A 190 -20.62 5.11 14.68
N THR A 191 -19.54 5.85 14.43
CA THR A 191 -19.21 6.38 13.10
C THR A 191 -18.88 5.24 12.13
N GLY A 192 -18.11 4.23 12.54
CA GLY A 192 -17.81 3.07 11.71
C GLY A 192 -19.06 2.27 11.34
N LYS A 193 -20.00 2.12 12.31
CA LYS A 193 -21.30 1.49 12.03
C LYS A 193 -22.13 2.31 11.03
N SER A 194 -22.13 3.64 11.15
CA SER A 194 -22.80 4.54 10.20
C SER A 194 -22.16 4.43 8.79
N MET A 195 -20.83 4.35 8.67
CA MET A 195 -20.15 4.12 7.40
C MET A 195 -20.58 2.81 6.74
N ARG A 196 -20.65 1.71 7.49
CA ARG A 196 -21.11 0.42 6.97
C ARG A 196 -22.57 0.47 6.52
N ALA A 197 -23.46 1.02 7.34
CA ALA A 197 -24.87 1.20 6.97
C ALA A 197 -25.03 2.04 5.70
N PHE A 198 -24.26 3.14 5.57
CA PHE A 198 -24.25 3.99 4.40
C PHE A 198 -23.70 3.25 3.17
N SER A 199 -22.62 2.49 3.34
CA SER A 199 -22.07 1.63 2.29
C SER A 199 -23.06 0.54 1.85
N ASP A 200 -23.89 0.02 2.77
CA ASP A 200 -24.84 -1.03 2.47
C ASP A 200 -26.05 -0.49 1.71
N ASN A 201 -26.65 0.56 2.17
CA ASN A 201 -27.76 1.23 1.49
C ASN A 201 -27.80 2.70 1.90
N GLU A 202 -27.44 3.58 0.96
CA GLU A 202 -27.38 5.02 1.18
C GLU A 202 -28.76 5.60 1.54
N ASP A 203 -29.82 5.22 0.81
CA ASP A 203 -31.17 5.76 1.02
C ASP A 203 -31.71 5.39 2.40
N LEU A 204 -31.55 4.12 2.83
CA LEU A 204 -31.97 3.69 4.16
C LEU A 204 -31.14 4.35 5.26
N ALA A 205 -29.86 4.58 5.03
CA ALA A 205 -28.99 5.29 5.98
C ALA A 205 -29.42 6.75 6.16
N LEU A 206 -29.79 7.42 5.07
CA LEU A 206 -30.34 8.80 5.10
C LEU A 206 -31.66 8.87 5.85
N LEU A 207 -32.57 7.93 5.58
CA LEU A 207 -33.86 7.83 6.31
C LEU A 207 -33.67 7.56 7.79
N SER A 208 -32.59 6.87 8.19
CA SER A 208 -32.20 6.62 9.58
C SER A 208 -31.51 7.80 10.25
N GLY A 209 -31.39 8.96 9.56
CA GLY A 209 -30.78 10.19 10.11
C GLY A 209 -29.26 10.20 10.08
N ILE A 210 -28.60 9.33 9.31
CA ILE A 210 -27.16 9.35 9.12
C ILE A 210 -26.77 10.53 8.22
N ASN A 211 -25.89 11.40 8.72
CA ASN A 211 -25.43 12.55 7.96
C ASN A 211 -24.36 12.13 6.91
N PRO A 212 -24.63 12.26 5.59
CA PRO A 212 -23.72 11.84 4.53
C PRO A 212 -22.42 12.65 4.52
N ASP A 213 -22.46 13.96 4.74
CA ASP A 213 -21.28 14.80 4.75
C ASP A 213 -20.29 14.37 5.85
N ARG A 214 -20.79 13.90 7.01
CA ARG A 214 -19.96 13.37 8.08
C ARG A 214 -19.34 12.02 7.71
N VAL A 215 -20.11 11.12 7.10
CA VAL A 215 -19.61 9.81 6.64
C VAL A 215 -18.50 10.01 5.61
N VAL A 216 -18.72 10.88 4.63
CA VAL A 216 -17.72 11.19 3.59
C VAL A 216 -16.47 11.82 4.20
N ALA A 217 -16.60 12.79 5.10
CA ALA A 217 -15.44 13.43 5.74
C ALA A 217 -14.58 12.41 6.53
N VAL A 218 -15.22 11.51 7.27
CA VAL A 218 -14.50 10.46 8.00
C VAL A 218 -13.86 9.46 7.03
N THR A 219 -14.51 9.14 5.91
CA THR A 219 -13.92 8.29 4.87
C THR A 219 -12.62 8.90 4.33
N TRP A 220 -12.60 10.21 4.04
CA TRP A 220 -11.40 10.89 3.60
C TRP A 220 -10.28 10.90 4.65
N ILE A 221 -10.62 11.07 5.94
CA ILE A 221 -9.65 11.03 7.04
C ILE A 221 -9.02 9.63 7.15
N VAL A 222 -9.85 8.58 7.14
CA VAL A 222 -9.36 7.19 7.23
C VAL A 222 -8.54 6.81 5.99
N ALA A 223 -9.00 7.22 4.81
CA ALA A 223 -8.26 7.00 3.56
C ALA A 223 -6.91 7.73 3.55
N ALA A 224 -6.86 8.98 4.06
CA ALA A 224 -5.61 9.72 4.24
C ALA A 224 -4.64 8.99 5.17
N ALA A 225 -5.13 8.49 6.31
CA ALA A 225 -4.32 7.74 7.26
C ALA A 225 -3.73 6.48 6.62
N LEU A 226 -4.54 5.68 5.93
CA LEU A 226 -4.09 4.46 5.26
C LEU A 226 -3.13 4.75 4.11
N ALA A 227 -3.43 5.75 3.27
CA ALA A 227 -2.60 6.17 2.14
C ALA A 227 -1.23 6.68 2.60
N THR A 228 -1.20 7.59 3.59
CA THR A 228 0.06 8.14 4.14
C THR A 228 0.88 7.03 4.79
N THR A 229 0.25 6.14 5.56
CA THR A 229 0.95 5.02 6.20
C THR A 229 1.53 4.07 5.15
N ALA A 230 0.73 3.64 4.17
CA ALA A 230 1.17 2.77 3.08
C ALA A 230 2.33 3.37 2.29
N GLY A 231 2.19 4.66 1.92
CA GLY A 231 3.22 5.39 1.19
C GLY A 231 4.51 5.54 1.99
N THR A 232 4.43 5.92 3.26
CA THR A 232 5.61 6.07 4.12
C THR A 232 6.33 4.74 4.31
N LEU A 233 5.62 3.65 4.58
CA LEU A 233 6.21 2.32 4.72
C LEU A 233 6.89 1.84 3.42
N TYR A 234 6.26 2.12 2.27
CA TYR A 234 6.85 1.83 0.97
C TYR A 234 8.14 2.65 0.75
N GLY A 235 8.10 3.94 1.03
CA GLY A 235 9.24 4.84 0.89
C GLY A 235 10.41 4.49 1.82
N LEU A 236 10.14 4.02 3.04
CA LEU A 236 11.16 3.52 3.97
C LEU A 236 11.85 2.26 3.45
N ASP A 237 11.14 1.36 2.78
CA ASP A 237 11.71 0.11 2.25
C ASP A 237 12.38 0.27 0.88
N LYS A 238 11.82 1.09 -0.02
CA LYS A 238 12.24 1.21 -1.43
C LYS A 238 12.85 2.56 -1.80
N GLY A 239 12.73 3.57 -0.93
CA GLY A 239 12.98 4.97 -1.27
C GLY A 239 11.74 5.66 -1.83
N PHE A 240 11.77 6.98 -1.87
CA PHE A 240 10.69 7.81 -2.40
C PHE A 240 11.04 8.30 -3.80
N SER A 241 10.17 8.05 -4.76
CA SER A 241 10.21 8.62 -6.09
C SER A 241 8.77 8.96 -6.53
N PRO A 242 8.47 10.22 -6.90
CA PRO A 242 7.12 10.62 -7.29
C PRO A 242 6.55 9.77 -8.43
N PHE A 243 7.39 9.36 -9.37
CA PHE A 243 6.98 8.54 -10.50
C PHE A 243 6.55 7.13 -10.07
N THR A 244 7.28 6.52 -9.14
CA THR A 244 6.96 5.19 -8.62
C THR A 244 5.62 5.18 -7.90
N TYR A 245 5.29 6.23 -7.14
CA TYR A 245 4.00 6.32 -6.45
C TYR A 245 2.82 6.47 -7.40
N PHE A 246 3.00 7.19 -8.49
CA PHE A 246 2.02 7.23 -9.58
C PHE A 246 1.76 5.82 -10.15
N GLN A 247 2.84 5.05 -10.40
CA GLN A 247 2.73 3.68 -10.89
C GLN A 247 2.12 2.72 -9.88
N LEU A 248 2.31 2.92 -8.57
CA LEU A 248 1.73 2.08 -7.51
C LEU A 248 0.21 2.11 -7.48
N LEU A 249 -0.44 3.12 -8.07
CA LEU A 249 -1.89 3.15 -8.21
C LEU A 249 -2.43 1.89 -8.90
N LEU A 250 -1.71 1.37 -9.87
CA LEU A 250 -2.11 0.24 -10.69
C LEU A 250 -2.20 -1.08 -9.89
N PRO A 251 -1.13 -1.52 -9.19
CA PRO A 251 -1.22 -2.71 -8.33
C PRO A 251 -2.18 -2.51 -7.15
N ILE A 252 -2.36 -1.28 -6.64
CA ILE A 252 -3.34 -1.00 -5.58
C ILE A 252 -4.76 -1.22 -6.08
N PHE A 253 -5.12 -0.72 -7.26
CA PHE A 253 -6.42 -1.00 -7.85
C PHE A 253 -6.59 -2.47 -8.23
N ALA A 254 -5.54 -3.10 -8.78
CA ALA A 254 -5.57 -4.53 -9.03
C ALA A 254 -5.86 -5.31 -7.73
N ALA A 255 -5.18 -4.97 -6.63
CA ALA A 255 -5.42 -5.58 -5.32
C ALA A 255 -6.85 -5.36 -4.81
N ALA A 256 -7.38 -4.13 -4.93
CA ALA A 256 -8.74 -3.81 -4.51
C ALA A 256 -9.81 -4.55 -5.34
N ILE A 257 -9.60 -4.65 -6.66
CA ILE A 257 -10.54 -5.32 -7.58
C ILE A 257 -10.43 -6.84 -7.44
N VAL A 258 -9.21 -7.39 -7.43
CA VAL A 258 -8.97 -8.82 -7.23
C VAL A 258 -9.53 -9.28 -5.88
N GLY A 259 -9.33 -8.48 -4.85
CA GLY A 259 -9.90 -8.74 -3.52
C GLY A 259 -11.43 -8.69 -3.49
N GLY A 260 -12.03 -7.85 -4.32
CA GLY A 260 -13.47 -7.54 -4.37
C GLY A 260 -13.74 -6.12 -3.87
N LEU A 261 -14.16 -5.24 -4.78
CA LEU A 261 -14.43 -3.84 -4.48
C LEU A 261 -15.47 -3.70 -3.36
N GLY A 262 -15.16 -2.89 -2.37
CA GLY A 262 -16.02 -2.67 -1.20
C GLY A 262 -15.84 -3.68 -0.06
N SER A 263 -14.95 -4.70 -0.21
CA SER A 263 -14.60 -5.65 0.83
C SER A 263 -13.24 -5.31 1.47
N PRO A 264 -13.18 -4.83 2.73
CA PRO A 264 -11.90 -4.57 3.40
C PRO A 264 -11.01 -5.81 3.56
N ILE A 265 -11.60 -6.96 3.87
CA ILE A 265 -10.88 -8.24 3.97
C ILE A 265 -10.35 -8.65 2.60
N GLY A 266 -11.18 -8.46 1.57
CA GLY A 266 -10.79 -8.70 0.18
C GLY A 266 -9.60 -7.84 -0.24
N ALA A 267 -9.61 -6.55 0.07
CA ALA A 267 -8.51 -5.64 -0.25
C ALA A 267 -7.17 -6.08 0.38
N ILE A 268 -7.19 -6.59 1.61
CA ILE A 268 -6.00 -7.15 2.27
C ILE A 268 -5.52 -8.39 1.51
N ALA A 269 -6.39 -9.35 1.28
CA ALA A 269 -6.04 -10.59 0.58
C ALA A 269 -5.54 -10.30 -0.85
N GLY A 270 -6.21 -9.40 -1.58
CA GLY A 270 -5.80 -8.95 -2.91
C GLY A 270 -4.42 -8.29 -2.90
N GLY A 271 -4.11 -7.47 -1.88
CA GLY A 271 -2.79 -6.87 -1.69
C GLY A 271 -1.67 -7.91 -1.59
N PHE A 272 -1.87 -8.96 -0.80
CA PHE A 272 -0.92 -10.06 -0.71
C PHE A 272 -0.84 -10.89 -1.99
N VAL A 273 -1.97 -11.23 -2.62
CA VAL A 273 -2.00 -11.98 -3.88
C VAL A 273 -1.20 -11.24 -4.95
N ILE A 274 -1.45 -9.96 -5.15
CA ILE A 274 -0.74 -9.13 -6.13
C ILE A 274 0.76 -9.05 -5.78
N ALA A 275 1.10 -8.74 -4.54
CA ALA A 275 2.50 -8.59 -4.12
C ALA A 275 3.31 -9.87 -4.29
N PHE A 276 2.78 -11.01 -3.83
CA PHE A 276 3.48 -12.29 -3.99
C PHE A 276 3.60 -12.68 -5.45
N SER A 277 2.58 -12.45 -6.26
CA SER A 277 2.64 -12.75 -7.69
C SER A 277 3.69 -11.90 -8.41
N GLU A 278 3.73 -10.58 -8.13
CA GLU A 278 4.78 -9.70 -8.69
C GLU A 278 6.17 -10.16 -8.29
N VAL A 279 6.38 -10.44 -6.99
CA VAL A 279 7.70 -10.87 -6.48
C VAL A 279 8.08 -12.23 -7.07
N MET A 280 7.18 -13.21 -7.11
CA MET A 280 7.48 -14.55 -7.63
C MET A 280 7.81 -14.55 -9.13
N VAL A 281 7.08 -13.76 -9.91
CA VAL A 281 7.29 -13.70 -11.38
C VAL A 281 8.58 -12.96 -11.72
N THR A 282 8.94 -11.94 -10.94
CA THR A 282 10.13 -11.10 -11.21
C THR A 282 11.38 -11.56 -10.48
N TYR A 283 11.29 -12.56 -9.59
CA TYR A 283 12.45 -13.08 -8.89
C TYR A 283 13.34 -13.93 -9.78
N ALA A 284 14.66 -13.77 -9.64
CA ALA A 284 15.65 -14.60 -10.31
C ALA A 284 15.88 -15.89 -9.52
N TRP A 285 15.21 -16.97 -9.93
CA TRP A 285 15.17 -18.26 -9.23
C TRP A 285 16.49 -19.03 -9.25
N LYS A 286 17.50 -18.56 -9.99
CA LYS A 286 18.80 -19.22 -10.13
C LYS A 286 19.32 -19.77 -8.80
N LYS A 287 19.31 -18.94 -7.75
CA LYS A 287 19.87 -19.28 -6.46
C LYS A 287 19.12 -20.41 -5.75
N VAL A 288 17.81 -20.37 -5.76
CA VAL A 288 16.96 -21.43 -5.18
C VAL A 288 17.13 -22.72 -5.96
N VAL A 289 17.10 -22.62 -7.29
CA VAL A 289 17.25 -23.80 -8.18
C VAL A 289 18.61 -24.47 -8.03
N THR A 290 19.70 -23.70 -7.89
CA THR A 290 21.05 -24.25 -7.69
C THR A 290 21.17 -25.14 -6.45
N TYR A 291 20.38 -24.89 -5.40
CA TYR A 291 20.34 -25.77 -4.22
C TYR A 291 19.44 -27.00 -4.38
N LEU A 292 18.53 -27.00 -5.37
CA LEU A 292 17.55 -28.09 -5.56
C LEU A 292 17.97 -29.08 -6.63
N VAL A 293 18.93 -28.73 -7.50
CA VAL A 293 19.41 -29.59 -8.59
C VAL A 293 20.89 -29.93 -8.40
N PRO A 294 21.38 -31.08 -8.92
CA PRO A 294 22.79 -31.41 -8.92
C PRO A 294 23.63 -30.34 -9.63
N GLU A 295 24.90 -30.15 -9.20
CA GLU A 295 25.80 -29.14 -9.78
C GLU A 295 25.92 -29.21 -11.30
N ALA A 296 25.87 -30.41 -11.88
CA ALA A 296 25.93 -30.61 -13.32
C ALA A 296 24.72 -30.05 -14.08
N MET A 297 23.59 -29.82 -13.41
CA MET A 297 22.34 -29.28 -13.96
C MET A 297 22.06 -27.85 -13.48
N ALA A 298 22.98 -27.25 -12.74
CA ALA A 298 22.80 -25.88 -12.21
C ALA A 298 22.68 -24.87 -13.37
N PRO A 299 21.67 -23.99 -13.35
CA PRO A 299 21.43 -23.05 -14.45
C PRO A 299 22.55 -22.00 -14.52
N SER A 300 23.08 -21.79 -15.73
CA SER A 300 24.06 -20.72 -15.99
C SER A 300 23.41 -19.32 -16.00
N GLY A 301 22.14 -19.20 -16.41
CA GLY A 301 21.36 -17.97 -16.50
C GLY A 301 20.56 -17.63 -15.24
N LEU A 302 19.86 -16.49 -15.24
CA LEU A 302 19.10 -15.97 -14.10
C LEU A 302 17.86 -16.78 -13.71
N VAL A 303 17.32 -17.61 -14.64
CA VAL A 303 16.04 -18.33 -14.43
C VAL A 303 14.95 -17.38 -13.91
N GLN A 304 14.64 -16.35 -14.68
CA GLN A 304 13.69 -15.29 -14.36
C GLN A 304 12.58 -15.31 -15.41
N LEU A 305 11.31 -15.27 -14.98
CA LEU A 305 10.19 -15.25 -15.90
C LEU A 305 10.04 -13.88 -16.57
N MET A 306 10.24 -12.81 -15.80
CA MET A 306 10.08 -11.44 -16.29
C MET A 306 11.05 -10.49 -15.56
N SER A 307 11.61 -9.50 -16.27
CA SER A 307 12.42 -8.46 -15.63
C SER A 307 11.63 -7.66 -14.60
N THR A 308 12.31 -7.20 -13.56
CA THR A 308 11.75 -6.36 -12.49
C THR A 308 11.14 -5.06 -13.01
N ASP A 309 11.60 -4.58 -14.17
CA ASP A 309 11.07 -3.37 -14.82
C ASP A 309 9.60 -3.51 -15.23
N TYR A 310 9.17 -4.74 -15.51
CA TYR A 310 7.81 -5.07 -15.91
C TYR A 310 6.93 -5.57 -14.74
N LYS A 311 7.37 -5.41 -13.49
CA LYS A 311 6.65 -5.96 -12.33
C LYS A 311 5.16 -5.57 -12.28
N PHE A 312 4.83 -4.33 -12.62
CA PHE A 312 3.44 -3.86 -12.61
C PHE A 312 2.57 -4.47 -13.73
N ALA A 313 3.18 -4.98 -14.81
CA ALA A 313 2.44 -5.71 -15.83
C ALA A 313 1.86 -7.02 -15.28
N VAL A 314 2.52 -7.65 -14.30
CA VAL A 314 2.02 -8.85 -13.62
C VAL A 314 0.68 -8.58 -12.94
N SER A 315 0.57 -7.44 -12.24
CA SER A 315 -0.68 -7.02 -11.60
C SER A 315 -1.84 -6.90 -12.59
N PHE A 316 -1.58 -6.35 -13.79
CA PHE A 316 -2.59 -6.24 -14.84
C PHE A 316 -3.02 -7.59 -15.40
N VAL A 317 -2.07 -8.47 -15.65
CA VAL A 317 -2.37 -9.82 -16.14
C VAL A 317 -3.26 -10.55 -15.13
N ILE A 318 -2.92 -10.49 -13.85
CA ILE A 318 -3.71 -11.10 -12.78
C ILE A 318 -5.09 -10.46 -12.69
N LEU A 319 -5.16 -9.11 -12.76
CA LEU A 319 -6.43 -8.40 -12.76
C LEU A 319 -7.34 -8.89 -13.89
N ILE A 320 -6.82 -9.00 -15.11
CA ILE A 320 -7.58 -9.48 -16.27
C ILE A 320 -8.05 -10.93 -16.05
N ILE A 321 -7.16 -11.81 -15.60
CA ILE A 321 -7.51 -13.23 -15.34
C ILE A 321 -8.61 -13.31 -14.28
N VAL A 322 -8.47 -12.56 -13.16
CA VAL A 322 -9.48 -12.60 -12.08
C VAL A 322 -10.81 -12.02 -12.56
N LEU A 323 -10.82 -10.92 -13.31
CA LEU A 323 -12.07 -10.36 -13.84
C LEU A 323 -12.78 -11.30 -14.83
N LEU A 324 -12.04 -12.09 -15.61
CA LEU A 324 -12.61 -13.09 -16.52
C LEU A 324 -13.18 -14.30 -15.79
N VAL A 325 -12.53 -14.74 -14.71
CA VAL A 325 -12.92 -15.96 -13.97
C VAL A 325 -13.85 -15.65 -12.81
N MET A 326 -13.62 -14.56 -12.10
CA MET A 326 -14.33 -14.12 -10.89
C MET A 326 -14.63 -12.61 -10.96
N PRO A 327 -15.61 -12.16 -11.74
CA PRO A 327 -15.87 -10.71 -11.95
C PRO A 327 -16.22 -9.94 -10.67
N THR A 328 -16.63 -10.61 -9.61
CA THR A 328 -16.90 -9.99 -8.29
C THR A 328 -15.68 -9.98 -7.36
N GLY A 329 -14.53 -10.48 -7.81
CA GLY A 329 -13.33 -10.66 -7.00
C GLY A 329 -13.38 -11.88 -6.08
N LEU A 330 -12.28 -12.13 -5.36
CA LEU A 330 -12.11 -13.30 -4.48
C LEU A 330 -13.09 -13.32 -3.29
N PHE A 331 -13.39 -12.16 -2.73
CA PHE A 331 -14.30 -11.99 -1.58
C PHE A 331 -15.54 -11.20 -2.00
N LYS A 332 -16.38 -11.76 -2.84
CA LYS A 332 -17.64 -11.19 -3.35
C LYS A 332 -17.88 -9.74 -2.89
N GLY A 333 -17.24 -8.80 -3.56
CA GLY A 333 -17.54 -7.39 -3.41
C GLY A 333 -18.99 -7.14 -3.84
N LYS A 334 -19.57 -6.01 -3.47
CA LYS A 334 -20.89 -5.64 -4.01
C LYS A 334 -20.77 -5.58 -5.53
N SER A 335 -21.63 -6.33 -6.23
CA SER A 335 -21.76 -6.25 -7.68
C SER A 335 -22.05 -4.79 -8.08
N ILE A 336 -21.27 -4.31 -9.04
CA ILE A 336 -21.47 -3.01 -9.70
C ILE A 336 -22.82 -3.01 -10.40
#